data_6b13c7879406c027ef7d0fb080d1b1a8
#
_entry.id   6b13c7879406c027ef7d0fb080d1b1a8
#
_cell.length_a   1.000
_cell.length_b   1.000
_cell.length_c   1.000
_cell.angle_alpha   90.00
_cell.angle_beta   90.00
_cell.angle_gamma   90.00
#
_symmetry.space_group_name_H-M   'P 1'
#
loop_
_entity.id
_entity.type
_entity.pdbx_description
1 polymer ?
#
loop_
_entity_poly.entity_id
_entity_poly.type
_entity_poly.pdbx_seq_one_letter_code
_entity_poly.pdbx_strand_id
1 'polypeptide(L)'
;MRAINLSAPAGNATPLIVRALLDASEGDTIRLNGGVWHFYEDGACERYAAPSNNANGIKKIIFPLIDKRNVAVDGGGATLLFHDRVFPFVVSGCEDVRVENVTIDFSFPRYAVATALESDERGFSLRVDEARFPWFVQDGCWAFRAGSALRTTAEKKFFLAGGMKNRVCCYLAAGDTRDPLFNLAAPLVRADARRTEANVVRLDYRENSARVELDMGAQMIVSNDENRENDVFFIENSAGVTARSVTILRGAGMGFIGQMSRDILLENISVHPVPERGEPYSITADIFHFVNCDGALVIRGCDVSDSLDDAVNVHGVYTRVQTAGEDKLMLRLGHQEQYGLNSYRCGDRVRGTKGDGTDVRGYFTVNECVLCSDDQKLEKSYEN
;
A
#
# COMPACT_ATOMS: atom_id res chain seq x y z
N MET A 1 9.42 -30.65 -12.45
CA MET A 1 10.06 -29.43 -11.90
C MET A 1 11.15 -28.97 -12.86
N ARG A 2 10.98 -27.83 -13.47
CA ARG A 2 11.96 -27.21 -14.37
C ARG A 2 12.49 -25.94 -13.71
N ALA A 3 13.81 -25.76 -13.70
CA ALA A 3 14.41 -24.49 -13.31
C ALA A 3 14.60 -23.61 -14.55
N ILE A 4 14.00 -22.42 -14.53
CA ILE A 4 14.14 -21.41 -15.57
C ILE A 4 15.12 -20.37 -15.04
N ASN A 5 16.37 -20.46 -15.47
CA ASN A 5 17.42 -19.55 -15.00
C ASN A 5 17.41 -18.29 -15.87
N LEU A 6 17.31 -17.15 -15.23
CA LEU A 6 17.28 -15.84 -15.87
C LEU A 6 18.48 -15.00 -15.44
N SER A 7 19.00 -14.22 -16.37
CA SER A 7 20.07 -13.26 -16.13
C SER A 7 19.54 -11.84 -16.28
N ALA A 8 19.99 -10.93 -15.40
CA ALA A 8 19.58 -9.54 -15.45
C ALA A 8 19.97 -8.92 -16.81
N PRO A 9 19.02 -8.34 -17.55
CA PRO A 9 19.36 -7.59 -18.75
C PRO A 9 20.05 -6.26 -18.39
N ALA A 10 20.70 -5.64 -19.36
CA ALA A 10 21.36 -4.35 -19.15
C ALA A 10 20.42 -3.17 -18.83
N GLY A 11 19.11 -3.37 -18.86
CA GLY A 11 18.10 -2.33 -18.64
C GLY A 11 16.84 -2.89 -17.98
N ASN A 12 15.68 -2.56 -18.55
CA ASN A 12 14.40 -2.98 -18.03
C ASN A 12 14.21 -4.49 -18.05
N ALA A 13 14.10 -5.10 -16.87
CA ALA A 13 13.87 -6.54 -16.70
C ALA A 13 12.38 -6.93 -16.68
N THR A 14 11.46 -5.96 -16.65
CA THR A 14 10.03 -6.21 -16.52
C THR A 14 9.48 -7.15 -17.59
N PRO A 15 9.69 -6.93 -18.89
CA PRO A 15 9.14 -7.82 -19.92
C PRO A 15 9.64 -9.27 -19.79
N LEU A 16 10.91 -9.44 -19.38
CA LEU A 16 11.50 -10.75 -19.19
C LEU A 16 10.84 -11.54 -18.07
N ILE A 17 10.66 -10.90 -16.91
CA ILE A 17 10.03 -11.52 -15.73
C ILE A 17 8.56 -11.80 -15.97
N VAL A 18 7.82 -10.81 -16.48
CA VAL A 18 6.39 -10.97 -16.79
C VAL A 18 6.20 -12.16 -17.73
N ARG A 19 6.99 -12.25 -18.81
CA ARG A 19 6.90 -13.35 -19.75
C ARG A 19 7.22 -14.69 -19.10
N ALA A 20 8.30 -14.78 -18.33
CA ALA A 20 8.71 -16.01 -17.68
C ALA A 20 7.64 -16.52 -16.70
N LEU A 21 6.98 -15.64 -15.95
CA LEU A 21 5.93 -16.01 -15.02
C LEU A 21 4.61 -16.36 -15.71
N LEU A 22 4.24 -15.68 -16.79
CA LEU A 22 3.06 -16.04 -17.55
C LEU A 22 3.22 -17.42 -18.19
N ASP A 23 4.41 -17.74 -18.72
CA ASP A 23 4.71 -19.03 -19.36
C ASP A 23 5.05 -20.15 -18.36
N ALA A 24 5.21 -19.85 -17.07
CA ALA A 24 5.54 -20.84 -16.04
C ALA A 24 4.41 -21.84 -15.84
N SER A 25 4.77 -23.12 -15.83
CA SER A 25 3.89 -24.24 -15.58
C SER A 25 4.00 -24.74 -14.13
N GLU A 26 3.06 -25.58 -13.72
CA GLU A 26 3.10 -26.21 -12.40
C GLU A 26 4.44 -26.91 -12.12
N GLY A 27 5.00 -26.63 -10.94
CA GLY A 27 6.28 -27.17 -10.50
C GLY A 27 7.51 -26.43 -11.02
N ASP A 28 7.35 -25.35 -11.80
CA ASP A 28 8.47 -24.56 -12.29
C ASP A 28 9.06 -23.66 -11.21
N THR A 29 10.37 -23.45 -11.27
CA THR A 29 11.09 -22.47 -10.44
C THR A 29 11.75 -21.44 -11.34
N ILE A 30 11.39 -20.18 -11.22
CA ILE A 30 12.08 -19.05 -11.84
C ILE A 30 13.26 -18.68 -10.94
N ARG A 31 14.47 -18.81 -11.44
CA ARG A 31 15.70 -18.46 -10.72
C ARG A 31 16.35 -17.24 -11.33
N LEU A 32 16.57 -16.24 -10.51
CA LEU A 32 17.33 -15.06 -10.89
C LEU A 32 18.79 -15.29 -10.52
N ASN A 33 19.71 -14.84 -11.37
CA ASN A 33 21.09 -14.68 -10.93
C ASN A 33 21.17 -13.48 -9.97
N GLY A 34 22.13 -13.45 -9.09
CA GLY A 34 22.37 -12.33 -8.17
C GLY A 34 22.58 -11.00 -8.91
N GLY A 35 22.90 -9.95 -8.17
CA GLY A 35 23.10 -8.60 -8.70
C GLY A 35 21.83 -7.74 -8.65
N VAL A 36 21.83 -6.61 -9.36
CA VAL A 36 20.73 -5.66 -9.37
C VAL A 36 19.89 -5.82 -10.62
N TRP A 37 18.58 -5.96 -10.44
CA TRP A 37 17.58 -6.07 -11.48
C TRP A 37 16.73 -4.80 -11.50
N HIS A 38 16.66 -4.13 -12.63
CA HIS A 38 15.92 -2.87 -12.79
C HIS A 38 14.55 -3.13 -13.39
N PHE A 39 13.50 -2.65 -12.71
CA PHE A 39 12.10 -2.81 -13.11
C PHE A 39 11.43 -1.46 -13.32
N TYR A 40 10.70 -1.36 -14.41
CA TYR A 40 9.92 -0.18 -14.83
C TYR A 40 8.49 -0.59 -15.15
N GLU A 41 7.60 0.40 -15.26
CA GLU A 41 6.20 0.13 -15.62
C GLU A 41 6.01 -0.36 -17.06
N ASP A 42 6.98 -0.08 -17.93
CA ASP A 42 6.93 -0.55 -19.31
C ASP A 42 7.10 -2.06 -19.40
N GLY A 43 6.12 -2.72 -20.02
CA GLY A 43 6.04 -4.18 -20.11
C GLY A 43 5.47 -4.87 -18.87
N ALA A 44 4.96 -4.13 -17.87
CA ALA A 44 4.26 -4.69 -16.73
C ALA A 44 2.94 -5.36 -17.13
N CYS A 45 2.53 -6.35 -16.37
CA CYS A 45 1.21 -6.96 -16.50
C CYS A 45 0.15 -6.02 -15.90
N GLU A 46 -0.87 -5.65 -16.66
CA GLU A 46 -1.96 -4.81 -16.19
C GLU A 46 -3.15 -5.65 -15.73
N ARG A 47 -3.59 -5.41 -14.50
CA ARG A 47 -4.77 -6.08 -13.96
C ARG A 47 -5.47 -5.18 -12.94
N TYR A 48 -6.80 -5.23 -12.92
CA TYR A 48 -7.57 -4.63 -11.84
C TYR A 48 -7.30 -5.38 -10.53
N ALA A 49 -7.01 -4.65 -9.46
CA ALA A 49 -6.90 -5.17 -8.11
C ALA A 49 -7.56 -4.20 -7.11
N ALA A 50 -8.11 -4.79 -6.05
CA ALA A 50 -8.78 -4.07 -4.97
C ALA A 50 -8.20 -4.53 -3.61
N PRO A 51 -6.97 -4.15 -3.29
CA PRO A 51 -6.40 -4.49 -1.99
C PRO A 51 -7.16 -3.75 -0.89
N SER A 52 -7.55 -4.47 0.16
CA SER A 52 -8.22 -3.86 1.30
C SER A 52 -7.36 -2.76 1.92
N ASN A 53 -7.98 -1.67 2.35
CA ASN A 53 -7.35 -0.50 2.95
C ASN A 53 -6.36 0.23 2.01
N ASN A 54 -6.48 0.00 0.71
CA ASN A 54 -5.65 0.62 -0.31
C ASN A 54 -6.49 1.06 -1.52
N ALA A 55 -5.88 1.83 -2.43
CA ALA A 55 -6.55 2.23 -3.65
C ALA A 55 -6.81 1.04 -4.57
N ASN A 56 -8.03 0.88 -5.01
CA ASN A 56 -8.39 -0.04 -6.08
C ASN A 56 -8.11 0.58 -7.47
N GLY A 57 -8.03 -0.26 -8.47
CA GLY A 57 -7.82 0.18 -9.85
C GLY A 57 -6.95 -0.76 -10.68
N ILE A 58 -6.64 -0.33 -11.89
CA ILE A 58 -5.69 -1.04 -12.74
C ILE A 58 -4.27 -0.88 -12.16
N LYS A 59 -3.65 -2.01 -11.86
CA LYS A 59 -2.29 -2.06 -11.31
C LYS A 59 -1.31 -2.58 -12.36
N LYS A 60 -0.10 -2.02 -12.33
CA LYS A 60 1.04 -2.46 -13.15
C LYS A 60 1.90 -3.41 -12.33
N ILE A 61 1.85 -4.68 -12.67
CA ILE A 61 2.40 -5.79 -11.87
C ILE A 61 3.67 -6.31 -12.53
N ILE A 62 4.75 -6.40 -11.75
CA ILE A 62 6.05 -6.87 -12.23
C ILE A 62 6.18 -8.40 -12.11
N PHE A 63 5.81 -8.95 -10.96
CA PHE A 63 5.80 -10.40 -10.73
C PHE A 63 4.35 -10.90 -10.63
N PRO A 64 3.68 -11.17 -11.77
CA PRO A 64 2.29 -11.65 -11.81
C PRO A 64 2.24 -13.16 -11.56
N LEU A 65 2.16 -13.57 -10.30
CA LEU A 65 1.86 -14.95 -9.92
C LEU A 65 0.33 -15.08 -9.87
N ILE A 66 -0.26 -15.43 -11.00
CA ILE A 66 -1.70 -15.47 -11.19
C ILE A 66 -2.12 -16.87 -11.60
N ASP A 67 -3.06 -17.47 -10.86
CA ASP A 67 -3.58 -18.82 -11.08
C ASP A 67 -2.47 -19.89 -11.20
N LYS A 68 -1.41 -19.75 -10.40
CA LYS A 68 -0.26 -20.65 -10.40
C LYS A 68 -0.36 -21.71 -9.30
N ARG A 69 0.15 -22.90 -9.61
CA ARG A 69 0.24 -24.02 -8.67
C ARG A 69 1.68 -24.50 -8.56
N ASN A 70 2.17 -24.64 -7.33
CA ASN A 70 3.52 -25.13 -7.02
C ASN A 70 4.62 -24.42 -7.84
N VAL A 71 4.52 -23.11 -7.97
CA VAL A 71 5.53 -22.28 -8.68
C VAL A 71 6.37 -21.54 -7.66
N ALA A 72 7.67 -21.46 -7.91
CA ALA A 72 8.59 -20.71 -7.07
C ALA A 72 9.33 -19.61 -7.84
N VAL A 73 9.61 -18.51 -7.14
CA VAL A 73 10.57 -17.48 -7.56
C VAL A 73 11.71 -17.48 -6.55
N ASP A 74 12.90 -17.89 -6.99
CA ASP A 74 14.13 -17.84 -6.20
C ASP A 74 15.01 -16.70 -6.74
N GLY A 75 15.15 -15.65 -5.95
CA GLY A 75 15.91 -14.47 -6.33
C GLY A 75 17.42 -14.67 -6.34
N GLY A 76 17.94 -15.76 -5.74
CA GLY A 76 19.38 -16.02 -5.68
C GLY A 76 20.18 -14.88 -5.04
N GLY A 77 19.57 -14.12 -4.14
CA GLY A 77 20.19 -12.95 -3.50
C GLY A 77 20.16 -11.67 -4.36
N ALA A 78 19.35 -11.62 -5.40
CA ALA A 78 19.20 -10.43 -6.24
C ALA A 78 18.56 -9.25 -5.48
N THR A 79 18.98 -8.04 -5.83
CA THR A 79 18.28 -6.81 -5.48
C THR A 79 17.34 -6.42 -6.61
N LEU A 80 16.06 -6.36 -6.30
CA LEU A 80 15.00 -5.95 -7.21
C LEU A 80 14.74 -4.46 -7.02
N LEU A 81 15.22 -3.64 -7.95
CA LEU A 81 15.12 -2.18 -7.88
C LEU A 81 13.98 -1.69 -8.78
N PHE A 82 12.93 -1.17 -8.15
CA PHE A 82 11.75 -0.64 -8.82
C PHE A 82 11.85 0.87 -9.00
N HIS A 83 11.60 1.36 -10.24
CA HIS A 83 11.78 2.76 -10.60
C HIS A 83 10.48 3.55 -10.70
N ASP A 84 9.37 2.86 -10.92
CA ASP A 84 8.07 3.49 -11.19
C ASP A 84 7.01 3.07 -10.14
N ARG A 85 5.76 3.46 -10.40
CA ARG A 85 4.59 3.07 -9.61
C ARG A 85 4.08 1.71 -10.06
N VAL A 86 4.66 0.69 -9.48
CA VAL A 86 4.35 -0.69 -9.82
C VAL A 86 4.05 -1.50 -8.56
N PHE A 87 3.28 -2.57 -8.73
CA PHE A 87 3.18 -3.64 -7.73
C PHE A 87 4.31 -4.63 -7.96
N PRO A 88 5.27 -4.75 -7.04
CA PRO A 88 6.32 -5.75 -7.14
C PRO A 88 5.78 -7.16 -7.31
N PHE A 89 4.98 -7.64 -6.36
CA PHE A 89 4.46 -9.00 -6.37
C PHE A 89 2.94 -9.01 -6.20
N VAL A 90 2.25 -9.72 -7.09
CA VAL A 90 0.84 -10.08 -6.94
C VAL A 90 0.70 -11.59 -7.03
N VAL A 91 0.16 -12.19 -5.96
CA VAL A 91 -0.14 -13.63 -5.86
C VAL A 91 -1.66 -13.75 -5.79
N SER A 92 -2.30 -14.17 -6.87
CA SER A 92 -3.76 -14.19 -6.98
C SER A 92 -4.24 -15.52 -7.53
N GLY A 93 -5.18 -16.19 -6.82
CA GLY A 93 -5.74 -17.48 -7.22
C GLY A 93 -4.73 -18.62 -7.22
N CYS A 94 -3.69 -18.54 -6.39
CA CYS A 94 -2.57 -19.47 -6.40
C CYS A 94 -2.68 -20.57 -5.34
N GLU A 95 -1.96 -21.65 -5.57
CA GLU A 95 -1.75 -22.76 -4.62
C GLU A 95 -0.25 -23.11 -4.53
N ASP A 96 0.28 -23.20 -3.29
CA ASP A 96 1.67 -23.61 -3.00
C ASP A 96 2.73 -22.78 -3.77
N VAL A 97 2.63 -21.48 -3.69
CA VAL A 97 3.56 -20.55 -4.34
C VAL A 97 4.60 -20.04 -3.36
N ARG A 98 5.85 -19.91 -3.82
CA ARG A 98 6.98 -19.41 -3.00
C ARG A 98 7.71 -18.27 -3.68
N VAL A 99 8.10 -17.26 -2.87
CA VAL A 99 9.04 -16.21 -3.25
C VAL A 99 10.15 -16.19 -2.21
N GLU A 100 11.39 -16.32 -2.63
CA GLU A 100 12.51 -16.43 -1.69
C GLU A 100 13.78 -15.76 -2.19
N ASN A 101 14.66 -15.38 -1.22
CA ASN A 101 16.01 -14.88 -1.44
C ASN A 101 16.08 -13.61 -2.31
N VAL A 102 15.29 -12.60 -1.96
CA VAL A 102 15.26 -11.30 -2.68
C VAL A 102 15.44 -10.12 -1.72
N THR A 103 16.12 -9.09 -2.23
CA THR A 103 16.08 -7.75 -1.63
C THR A 103 15.23 -6.84 -2.51
N ILE A 104 14.28 -6.13 -1.93
CA ILE A 104 13.35 -5.23 -2.60
C ILE A 104 13.73 -3.80 -2.26
N ASP A 105 13.87 -2.97 -3.26
CA ASP A 105 14.16 -1.55 -3.11
C ASP A 105 13.41 -0.73 -4.16
N PHE A 106 13.14 0.53 -3.84
CA PHE A 106 12.63 1.50 -4.80
C PHE A 106 13.65 2.62 -4.98
N SER A 107 13.78 3.10 -6.20
CA SER A 107 14.74 4.16 -6.53
C SER A 107 14.46 5.48 -5.79
N PHE A 108 13.22 5.70 -5.38
CA PHE A 108 12.79 6.86 -4.61
C PHE A 108 11.91 6.47 -3.43
N PRO A 109 12.08 7.10 -2.27
CA PRO A 109 11.16 6.93 -1.16
C PRO A 109 9.78 7.54 -1.51
N ARG A 110 8.73 7.02 -0.91
CA ARG A 110 7.35 7.50 -1.10
C ARG A 110 6.95 8.59 -0.11
N TYR A 111 7.91 9.16 0.54
CA TYR A 111 7.78 10.31 1.43
C TYR A 111 8.98 11.24 1.26
N ALA A 112 8.88 12.42 1.79
CA ALA A 112 10.01 13.31 1.95
C ALA A 112 10.24 13.63 3.44
N VAL A 113 11.49 13.89 3.79
CA VAL A 113 11.85 14.47 5.08
C VAL A 113 11.99 15.97 4.87
N ALA A 114 11.18 16.73 5.60
CA ALA A 114 11.20 18.18 5.57
C ALA A 114 11.63 18.73 6.94
N THR A 115 12.32 19.86 6.95
CA THR A 115 12.66 20.58 8.18
C THR A 115 11.89 21.89 8.24
N ALA A 116 11.21 22.16 9.34
CA ALA A 116 10.48 23.41 9.56
C ALA A 116 11.48 24.58 9.72
N LEU A 117 11.30 25.64 8.92
CA LEU A 117 12.17 26.82 8.93
C LEU A 117 11.51 28.00 9.62
N GLU A 118 10.26 28.23 9.34
CA GLU A 118 9.45 29.32 9.90
C GLU A 118 7.97 28.93 9.89
N SER A 119 7.21 29.47 10.84
CA SER A 119 5.78 29.35 10.91
C SER A 119 5.20 30.66 11.43
N ASP A 120 4.15 31.17 10.78
CA ASP A 120 3.44 32.37 11.14
C ASP A 120 1.93 32.24 10.93
N GLU A 121 1.17 33.28 11.15
CA GLU A 121 -0.30 33.29 10.95
C GLU A 121 -0.72 33.05 9.50
N ARG A 122 0.18 33.23 8.54
CA ARG A 122 -0.10 33.10 7.11
C ARG A 122 0.29 31.76 6.55
N GLY A 123 1.18 31.00 7.21
CA GLY A 123 1.65 29.73 6.72
C GLY A 123 2.97 29.29 7.34
N PHE A 124 3.67 28.38 6.68
CA PHE A 124 4.94 27.88 7.14
C PHE A 124 5.87 27.53 5.97
N SER A 125 7.17 27.54 6.22
CA SER A 125 8.18 27.17 5.25
C SER A 125 8.91 25.91 5.67
N LEU A 126 9.15 25.05 4.70
CA LEU A 126 9.84 23.78 4.88
C LEU A 126 11.06 23.70 3.98
N ARG A 127 12.17 23.21 4.51
CA ARG A 127 13.33 22.81 3.72
C ARG A 127 13.22 21.32 3.38
N VAL A 128 13.34 21.00 2.09
CA VAL A 128 13.30 19.63 1.57
C VAL A 128 14.44 19.46 0.59
N ASP A 129 15.34 18.54 0.86
CA ASP A 129 16.46 18.23 -0.04
C ASP A 129 15.94 17.64 -1.36
N GLU A 130 15.96 18.45 -2.43
CA GLU A 130 15.45 18.09 -3.74
C GLU A 130 16.26 16.97 -4.42
N ALA A 131 17.53 16.83 -4.05
CA ALA A 131 18.36 15.76 -4.61
C ALA A 131 17.97 14.39 -4.07
N ARG A 132 17.49 14.34 -2.82
CA ARG A 132 17.01 13.10 -2.17
C ARG A 132 15.53 12.86 -2.38
N PHE A 133 14.72 13.91 -2.35
CA PHE A 133 13.27 13.90 -2.45
C PHE A 133 12.85 14.84 -3.58
N PRO A 134 12.93 14.41 -4.85
CA PRO A 134 12.64 15.29 -5.98
C PRO A 134 11.23 15.84 -5.93
N TRP A 135 11.11 17.16 -5.85
CA TRP A 135 9.83 17.86 -5.75
C TRP A 135 9.76 19.07 -6.69
N PHE A 136 8.56 19.56 -6.90
CA PHE A 136 8.31 20.78 -7.68
C PHE A 136 7.01 21.44 -7.20
N VAL A 137 6.80 22.67 -7.63
CA VAL A 137 5.51 23.36 -7.44
C VAL A 137 4.90 23.64 -8.80
N GLN A 138 3.63 23.30 -8.95
CA GLN A 138 2.84 23.56 -10.13
C GLN A 138 1.44 23.99 -9.71
N ASP A 139 0.95 25.12 -10.25
CA ASP A 139 -0.40 25.66 -10.00
C ASP A 139 -0.76 25.75 -8.50
N GLY A 140 0.18 26.22 -7.68
CA GLY A 140 0.01 26.31 -6.24
C GLY A 140 0.05 24.96 -5.50
N CYS A 141 0.26 23.86 -6.20
CA CYS A 141 0.37 22.52 -5.62
C CYS A 141 1.82 22.11 -5.43
N TRP A 142 2.14 21.63 -4.25
CA TRP A 142 3.43 20.99 -4.00
C TRP A 142 3.34 19.52 -4.41
N ALA A 143 4.21 19.09 -5.30
CA ALA A 143 4.21 17.76 -5.88
C ALA A 143 5.59 17.12 -5.81
N PHE A 144 5.61 15.79 -5.86
CA PHE A 144 6.82 14.98 -5.87
C PHE A 144 6.93 14.21 -7.17
N ARG A 145 8.17 14.01 -7.62
CA ARG A 145 8.44 13.10 -8.72
C ARG A 145 8.42 11.67 -8.18
N ALA A 146 7.68 10.81 -8.86
CA ALA A 146 7.66 9.38 -8.60
C ALA A 146 8.03 8.66 -9.91
N GLY A 147 9.26 8.20 -10.00
CA GLY A 147 9.78 7.61 -11.23
C GLY A 147 9.90 8.63 -12.36
N SER A 148 9.53 8.22 -13.57
CA SER A 148 9.50 9.07 -14.77
C SER A 148 8.27 9.98 -14.83
N ALA A 149 7.23 9.70 -14.04
CA ALA A 149 5.98 10.44 -14.07
C ALA A 149 6.00 11.63 -13.09
N LEU A 150 5.58 12.79 -13.58
CA LEU A 150 5.23 13.94 -12.76
C LEU A 150 3.87 13.66 -12.10
N ARG A 151 3.81 13.70 -10.78
CA ARG A 151 2.54 13.71 -10.08
C ARG A 151 2.33 14.99 -9.29
N THR A 152 1.22 15.61 -9.59
CA THR A 152 0.58 16.57 -8.68
C THR A 152 -0.31 15.77 -7.75
N THR A 153 -0.07 15.86 -6.46
CA THR A 153 -0.96 15.26 -5.48
C THR A 153 -1.86 16.34 -4.88
N ALA A 154 -3.15 16.04 -4.82
CA ALA A 154 -4.14 16.98 -4.27
C ALA A 154 -4.05 17.08 -2.74
N GLU A 155 -3.55 16.05 -2.06
CA GLU A 155 -3.46 15.97 -0.61
C GLU A 155 -2.10 15.44 -0.18
N LYS A 156 -1.57 15.97 0.92
CA LYS A 156 -0.31 15.54 1.54
C LYS A 156 -0.55 15.20 2.99
N LYS A 157 -0.05 14.05 3.42
CA LYS A 157 0.03 13.70 4.83
C LYS A 157 1.35 14.19 5.42
N PHE A 158 1.27 14.88 6.54
CA PHE A 158 2.43 15.31 7.29
C PHE A 158 2.47 14.55 8.63
N PHE A 159 3.62 13.99 8.94
CA PHE A 159 3.88 13.36 10.23
C PHE A 159 5.09 14.02 10.86
N LEU A 160 5.04 14.30 12.16
CA LEU A 160 6.24 14.71 12.87
C LEU A 160 7.16 13.50 13.06
N ALA A 161 8.39 13.62 12.59
CA ALA A 161 9.43 12.64 12.83
C ALA A 161 9.88 12.74 14.29
N GLY A 162 9.71 11.69 15.07
CA GLY A 162 10.20 11.67 16.45
C GLY A 162 9.16 11.22 17.45
N GLY A 163 9.01 9.93 17.61
CA GLY A 163 8.27 9.27 18.68
C GLY A 163 6.75 9.38 18.61
N MET A 164 6.08 8.29 18.96
CA MET A 164 4.62 8.13 18.88
C MET A 164 3.79 9.14 19.71
N LYS A 165 4.41 9.93 20.58
CA LYS A 165 3.69 10.78 21.53
C LYS A 165 3.19 12.12 20.95
N ASN A 166 3.75 12.57 19.81
CA ASN A 166 3.41 13.87 19.22
C ASN A 166 3.15 13.74 17.71
N ARG A 167 2.38 12.77 17.29
CA ARG A 167 1.93 12.68 15.90
C ARG A 167 0.92 13.80 15.62
N VAL A 168 1.39 14.91 15.10
CA VAL A 168 0.50 15.84 14.40
C VAL A 168 0.45 15.36 12.96
N CYS A 169 -0.60 14.62 12.63
CA CYS A 169 -0.89 14.25 11.27
C CYS A 169 -1.69 15.40 10.65
N CYS A 170 -1.10 16.10 9.68
CA CYS A 170 -1.78 17.15 8.95
C CYS A 170 -1.97 16.70 7.50
N TYR A 171 -3.13 16.99 6.95
CA TYR A 171 -3.38 16.82 5.52
C TYR A 171 -3.28 18.17 4.84
N LEU A 172 -2.48 18.26 3.79
CA LEU A 172 -2.46 19.39 2.90
C LEU A 172 -3.37 19.08 1.71
N ALA A 173 -4.51 19.76 1.62
CA ALA A 173 -5.38 19.67 0.46
C ALA A 173 -5.02 20.75 -0.54
N ALA A 174 -4.74 20.36 -1.77
CA ALA A 174 -4.68 21.25 -2.92
C ALA A 174 -6.00 21.17 -3.68
N GLY A 175 -6.83 22.24 -3.58
CA GLY A 175 -8.12 22.31 -4.30
C GLY A 175 -9.36 22.16 -3.43
N ASP A 176 -10.50 22.64 -3.96
CA ASP A 176 -11.74 22.87 -3.22
C ASP A 176 -12.66 21.65 -3.04
N THR A 177 -12.25 20.43 -3.33
CA THR A 177 -13.27 19.42 -3.68
C THR A 177 -13.24 18.11 -2.89
N ARG A 178 -12.44 17.92 -1.84
CA ARG A 178 -12.49 16.64 -1.13
C ARG A 178 -12.52 16.81 0.39
N ASP A 179 -13.62 16.34 0.95
CA ASP A 179 -13.73 15.99 2.37
C ASP A 179 -12.64 14.99 2.73
N PRO A 180 -11.79 15.28 3.72
CA PRO A 180 -10.82 14.31 4.21
C PRO A 180 -11.57 13.22 4.98
N LEU A 181 -11.93 12.16 4.27
CA LEU A 181 -12.64 11.01 4.87
C LEU A 181 -11.77 10.18 5.82
N PHE A 182 -10.50 10.54 5.99
CA PHE A 182 -9.52 9.58 6.52
C PHE A 182 -8.98 9.82 7.91
N ASN A 183 -9.16 10.96 8.51
CA ASN A 183 -8.81 11.14 9.92
C ASN A 183 -9.58 12.31 10.51
N LEU A 184 -10.68 12.01 11.12
CA LEU A 184 -11.50 12.97 11.86
C LEU A 184 -10.76 13.69 13.00
N ALA A 185 -9.57 13.22 13.34
CA ALA A 185 -8.72 13.78 14.40
C ALA A 185 -7.54 14.62 13.89
N ALA A 186 -7.26 14.63 12.58
CA ALA A 186 -6.12 15.37 12.04
C ALA A 186 -6.59 16.73 11.48
N PRO A 187 -5.88 17.83 11.80
CA PRO A 187 -6.22 19.12 11.25
C PRO A 187 -5.98 19.16 9.74
N LEU A 188 -7.00 19.55 8.97
CA LEU A 188 -6.87 19.72 7.54
C LEU A 188 -6.15 21.03 7.24
N VAL A 189 -4.95 20.96 6.70
CA VAL A 189 -4.20 22.11 6.24
C VAL A 189 -4.49 22.33 4.74
N ARG A 190 -5.08 23.48 4.42
CA ARG A 190 -5.30 23.96 3.06
C ARG A 190 -4.32 25.10 2.78
N ALA A 191 -3.40 24.89 1.84
CA ALA A 191 -2.38 25.88 1.55
C ALA A 191 -2.01 25.90 0.07
N ASP A 192 -1.59 27.09 -0.37
CA ASP A 192 -0.93 27.25 -1.67
C ASP A 192 0.57 27.15 -1.50
N ALA A 193 1.18 26.30 -2.32
CA ALA A 193 2.61 26.10 -2.31
C ALA A 193 3.31 27.07 -3.27
N ARG A 194 4.45 27.59 -2.86
CA ARG A 194 5.37 28.29 -3.73
C ARG A 194 6.81 27.99 -3.37
N ARG A 195 7.67 27.90 -4.35
CA ARG A 195 9.11 27.80 -4.11
C ARG A 195 9.64 29.19 -3.77
N THR A 196 10.36 29.32 -2.67
CA THR A 196 10.97 30.58 -2.25
C THR A 196 12.47 30.59 -2.51
N GLU A 197 13.12 29.46 -2.32
CA GLU A 197 14.57 29.28 -2.51
C GLU A 197 14.85 27.87 -3.04
N ALA A 198 16.10 27.55 -3.32
CA ALA A 198 16.52 26.18 -3.56
C ALA A 198 16.20 25.34 -2.31
N ASN A 199 15.56 24.19 -2.50
CA ASN A 199 15.15 23.29 -1.44
C ASN A 199 14.13 23.85 -0.43
N VAL A 200 13.50 25.00 -0.66
CA VAL A 200 12.54 25.60 0.26
C VAL A 200 11.18 25.80 -0.41
N VAL A 201 10.16 25.20 0.20
CA VAL A 201 8.75 25.40 -0.14
C VAL A 201 8.08 26.21 0.96
N ARG A 202 7.37 27.26 0.59
CA ARG A 202 6.43 27.99 1.46
C ARG A 202 5.03 27.52 1.18
N LEU A 203 4.29 27.25 2.26
CA LEU A 203 2.91 26.85 2.26
C LEU A 203 2.07 27.96 2.89
N ASP A 204 1.37 28.73 2.09
CA ASP A 204 0.54 29.83 2.54
C ASP A 204 -0.89 29.34 2.76
N TYR A 205 -1.43 29.47 3.98
CA TYR A 205 -2.75 28.97 4.34
C TYR A 205 -3.86 29.61 3.50
N ARG A 206 -4.74 28.76 2.99
CA ARG A 206 -6.01 29.22 2.39
C ARG A 206 -7.04 29.53 3.47
N GLU A 207 -8.12 30.15 3.04
CA GLU A 207 -9.30 30.38 3.88
C GLU A 207 -9.83 29.05 4.44
N ASN A 208 -10.22 29.06 5.71
CA ASN A 208 -10.69 27.88 6.45
C ASN A 208 -9.67 26.72 6.61
N SER A 209 -8.38 27.01 6.49
CA SER A 209 -7.30 26.05 6.78
C SER A 209 -7.13 25.88 8.29
N ALA A 210 -6.89 24.64 8.73
CA ALA A 210 -6.30 24.40 10.04
C ALA A 210 -4.91 25.06 10.13
N ARG A 211 -4.56 25.54 11.31
CA ARG A 211 -3.24 26.10 11.61
C ARG A 211 -2.39 25.00 12.24
N VAL A 212 -1.13 24.99 11.89
CA VAL A 212 -0.17 24.04 12.44
C VAL A 212 0.91 24.85 13.16
N GLU A 213 1.08 24.54 14.43
CA GLU A 213 2.23 25.05 15.19
C GLU A 213 3.43 24.13 14.94
N LEU A 214 4.48 24.68 14.39
CA LEU A 214 5.72 23.96 14.09
C LEU A 214 6.87 24.55 14.89
N ASP A 215 7.54 23.70 15.61
CA ASP A 215 8.80 24.07 16.22
C ASP A 215 9.88 24.24 15.14
N MET A 216 10.61 25.34 15.21
CA MET A 216 11.74 25.61 14.32
C MET A 216 12.77 24.48 14.36
N GLY A 217 13.15 23.97 13.21
CA GLY A 217 14.06 22.85 13.10
C GLY A 217 13.44 21.47 13.29
N ALA A 218 12.12 21.39 13.61
CA ALA A 218 11.42 20.12 13.68
C ALA A 218 11.46 19.43 12.32
N GLN A 219 11.70 18.14 12.35
CA GLN A 219 11.60 17.30 11.14
C GLN A 219 10.18 16.78 10.97
N MET A 220 9.71 16.83 9.73
CA MET A 220 8.41 16.34 9.33
C MET A 220 8.54 15.30 8.22
N ILE A 221 7.71 14.29 8.28
CA ILE A 221 7.52 13.37 7.17
C ILE A 221 6.34 13.84 6.34
N VAL A 222 6.58 14.03 5.07
CA VAL A 222 5.55 14.39 4.09
C VAL A 222 5.37 13.19 3.17
N SER A 223 4.30 12.46 3.37
CA SER A 223 3.96 11.34 2.48
C SER A 223 3.42 11.87 1.16
N ASN A 224 3.89 11.30 0.06
CA ASN A 224 3.38 11.56 -1.28
C ASN A 224 2.48 10.42 -1.79
N ASP A 225 2.24 9.41 -0.97
CA ASP A 225 1.34 8.30 -1.30
C ASP A 225 -0.02 8.52 -0.62
N GLU A 226 -0.95 9.03 -1.41
CA GLU A 226 -2.27 9.44 -0.90
C GLU A 226 -3.16 8.25 -0.58
N ASN A 227 -3.02 7.17 -1.32
CA ASN A 227 -4.00 6.10 -1.31
C ASN A 227 -3.35 4.71 -1.19
N ARG A 228 -2.10 4.62 -0.73
CA ARG A 228 -1.40 3.34 -0.63
C ARG A 228 -1.53 2.54 -1.93
N GLU A 229 -1.14 3.15 -3.06
CA GLU A 229 -1.45 2.62 -4.39
C GLU A 229 -0.69 1.35 -4.75
N ASN A 230 0.47 1.12 -4.13
CA ASN A 230 1.40 0.07 -4.54
C ASN A 230 1.99 -0.63 -3.33
N ASP A 231 1.39 -1.74 -2.93
CA ASP A 231 1.95 -2.61 -1.90
C ASP A 231 3.11 -3.43 -2.47
N VAL A 232 3.98 -3.93 -1.60
CA VAL A 232 5.14 -4.74 -2.04
C VAL A 232 4.69 -6.16 -2.40
N PHE A 233 3.90 -6.79 -1.54
CA PHE A 233 3.26 -8.09 -1.81
C PHE A 233 1.76 -7.96 -1.61
N PHE A 234 1.01 -8.27 -2.65
CA PHE A 234 -0.43 -8.44 -2.59
C PHE A 234 -0.81 -9.89 -2.84
N ILE A 235 -1.39 -10.53 -1.83
CA ILE A 235 -1.78 -11.95 -1.83
C ILE A 235 -3.30 -12.01 -1.70
N GLU A 236 -3.98 -12.53 -2.71
CA GLU A 236 -5.43 -12.66 -2.69
C GLU A 236 -5.92 -14.03 -3.16
N ASN A 237 -7.02 -14.53 -2.57
CA ASN A 237 -7.67 -15.76 -2.98
C ASN A 237 -6.71 -16.94 -3.19
N SER A 238 -5.67 -17.05 -2.36
CA SER A 238 -4.57 -17.99 -2.53
C SER A 238 -4.37 -18.85 -1.29
N ALA A 239 -3.76 -20.03 -1.46
CA ALA A 239 -3.46 -20.97 -0.38
C ALA A 239 -2.00 -21.45 -0.43
N GLY A 240 -1.38 -21.66 0.73
CA GLY A 240 -0.02 -22.19 0.80
C GLY A 240 1.04 -21.21 0.28
N VAL A 241 0.89 -19.90 0.56
CA VAL A 241 1.83 -18.88 0.07
C VAL A 241 2.98 -18.72 1.05
N THR A 242 4.21 -18.84 0.55
CA THR A 242 5.43 -18.65 1.35
C THR A 242 6.28 -17.51 0.81
N ALA A 243 6.62 -16.55 1.66
CA ALA A 243 7.72 -15.64 1.42
C ALA A 243 8.83 -15.93 2.44
N ARG A 244 10.07 -16.11 1.96
CA ARG A 244 11.20 -16.48 2.82
C ARG A 244 12.46 -15.71 2.45
N SER A 245 13.21 -15.27 3.47
CA SER A 245 14.48 -14.55 3.24
C SER A 245 14.29 -13.36 2.29
N VAL A 246 13.29 -12.53 2.59
CA VAL A 246 12.97 -11.32 1.85
C VAL A 246 13.37 -10.11 2.68
N THR A 247 14.17 -9.23 2.08
CA THR A 247 14.52 -7.94 2.67
C THR A 247 13.79 -6.83 1.93
N ILE A 248 13.13 -5.92 2.65
CA ILE A 248 12.49 -4.73 2.08
C ILE A 248 13.21 -3.50 2.64
N LEU A 249 13.91 -2.78 1.77
CA LEU A 249 14.62 -1.54 2.11
C LEU A 249 13.71 -0.32 1.95
N ARG A 250 12.85 -0.32 0.95
CA ARG A 250 11.81 0.67 0.70
C ARG A 250 10.57 0.00 0.12
N GLY A 251 9.40 0.43 0.57
CA GLY A 251 8.10 0.05 0.03
C GLY A 251 7.19 1.27 -0.15
N ALA A 252 6.27 1.17 -1.09
CA ALA A 252 5.41 2.28 -1.49
C ALA A 252 4.05 2.30 -0.79
N GLY A 253 3.69 1.24 -0.12
CA GLY A 253 2.42 1.08 0.62
C GLY A 253 2.64 0.12 1.77
N MET A 254 1.86 -0.95 1.83
CA MET A 254 2.07 -2.05 2.77
C MET A 254 3.20 -2.97 2.32
N GLY A 255 3.86 -3.60 3.28
CA GLY A 255 4.87 -4.62 2.99
C GLY A 255 4.24 -5.88 2.42
N PHE A 256 3.40 -6.51 3.19
CA PHE A 256 2.63 -7.69 2.79
C PHE A 256 1.16 -7.46 3.13
N ILE A 257 0.31 -7.56 2.13
CA ILE A 257 -1.13 -7.61 2.34
C ILE A 257 -1.67 -8.95 1.86
N GLY A 258 -2.32 -9.68 2.75
CA GLY A 258 -3.07 -10.90 2.46
C GLY A 258 -4.56 -10.67 2.63
N GLN A 259 -5.35 -11.02 1.62
CA GLN A 259 -6.80 -10.98 1.74
C GLN A 259 -7.46 -12.23 1.19
N MET A 260 -8.52 -12.70 1.87
CA MET A 260 -9.26 -13.88 1.43
C MET A 260 -8.35 -15.07 1.10
N SER A 261 -7.26 -15.23 1.81
CA SER A 261 -6.21 -16.23 1.57
C SER A 261 -5.99 -17.09 2.82
N ARG A 262 -5.34 -18.22 2.65
CA ARG A 262 -5.09 -19.15 3.76
C ARG A 262 -3.70 -19.77 3.73
N ASP A 263 -3.23 -20.20 4.88
CA ASP A 263 -1.95 -20.91 5.04
C ASP A 263 -0.78 -20.08 4.47
N ILE A 264 -0.54 -18.90 5.05
CA ILE A 264 0.51 -17.98 4.65
C ILE A 264 1.68 -18.10 5.63
N LEU A 265 2.88 -18.33 5.09
CA LEU A 265 4.14 -18.35 5.83
C LEU A 265 5.03 -17.18 5.41
N LEU A 266 5.33 -16.29 6.35
CA LEU A 266 6.35 -15.26 6.23
C LEU A 266 7.52 -15.62 7.14
N GLU A 267 8.67 -15.98 6.57
CA GLU A 267 9.81 -16.49 7.31
C GLU A 267 11.09 -15.74 6.99
N ASN A 268 11.80 -15.28 8.01
CA ASN A 268 13.05 -14.53 7.87
C ASN A 268 12.86 -13.28 6.96
N ILE A 269 11.82 -12.51 7.25
CA ILE A 269 11.56 -11.23 6.57
C ILE A 269 12.28 -10.13 7.34
N SER A 270 13.01 -9.28 6.63
CA SER A 270 13.68 -8.10 7.16
C SER A 270 13.12 -6.83 6.55
N VAL A 271 12.66 -5.88 7.38
CA VAL A 271 12.12 -4.60 6.93
C VAL A 271 12.72 -3.49 7.78
N HIS A 272 13.70 -2.80 7.24
CA HIS A 272 14.41 -1.71 7.91
C HIS A 272 14.78 -0.61 6.93
N PRO A 273 14.72 0.66 7.35
CA PRO A 273 15.31 1.75 6.56
C PRO A 273 16.82 1.58 6.47
N VAL A 274 17.41 2.14 5.43
CA VAL A 274 18.87 2.15 5.25
C VAL A 274 19.44 3.38 5.93
N PRO A 275 20.17 3.25 7.06
CA PRO A 275 20.61 4.40 7.87
C PRO A 275 21.46 5.40 7.08
N GLU A 276 22.31 4.93 6.17
CA GLU A 276 23.18 5.75 5.34
C GLU A 276 22.41 6.66 4.38
N ARG A 277 21.17 6.34 4.09
CA ARG A 277 20.27 7.17 3.30
C ARG A 277 19.59 8.26 4.14
N GLY A 278 19.69 8.16 5.48
CA GLY A 278 19.02 9.08 6.41
C GLY A 278 17.49 9.08 6.24
N GLU A 279 16.94 7.96 5.84
CA GLU A 279 15.49 7.73 5.72
C GLU A 279 14.98 7.11 7.01
N PRO A 280 14.00 7.73 7.68
CA PRO A 280 13.51 7.23 8.96
C PRO A 280 12.57 6.02 8.84
N TYR A 281 12.04 5.73 7.66
CA TYR A 281 11.06 4.66 7.45
C TYR A 281 11.32 3.89 6.15
N SER A 282 11.06 2.58 6.19
CA SER A 282 11.12 1.70 5.03
C SER A 282 9.77 1.54 4.34
N ILE A 283 8.68 1.49 5.13
CA ILE A 283 7.31 1.24 4.68
C ILE A 283 6.42 2.41 5.10
N THR A 284 5.53 2.84 4.22
CA THR A 284 4.62 3.98 4.48
C THR A 284 3.26 3.58 5.07
N ALA A 285 3.05 2.29 5.28
CA ALA A 285 1.85 1.72 5.88
C ALA A 285 2.21 0.50 6.74
N ASP A 286 1.29 -0.47 6.92
CA ASP A 286 1.53 -1.68 7.71
C ASP A 286 2.62 -2.56 7.06
N ILE A 287 3.42 -3.23 7.89
CA ILE A 287 4.39 -4.19 7.38
C ILE A 287 3.70 -5.49 6.99
N PHE A 288 2.86 -6.03 7.87
CA PHE A 288 2.08 -7.24 7.64
C PHE A 288 0.59 -6.97 7.90
N HIS A 289 -0.23 -7.09 6.88
CA HIS A 289 -1.66 -6.80 6.94
C HIS A 289 -2.49 -7.96 6.39
N PHE A 290 -3.39 -8.53 7.21
CA PHE A 290 -4.19 -9.69 6.82
C PHE A 290 -5.67 -9.43 7.03
N VAL A 291 -6.46 -9.62 5.97
CA VAL A 291 -7.89 -9.33 5.95
C VAL A 291 -8.67 -10.57 5.53
N ASN A 292 -9.61 -11.02 6.34
CA ASN A 292 -10.42 -12.20 6.06
C ASN A 292 -9.58 -13.42 5.62
N CYS A 293 -8.39 -13.58 6.19
CA CYS A 293 -7.56 -14.76 5.98
C CYS A 293 -7.97 -15.87 6.95
N ASP A 294 -7.78 -17.11 6.54
CA ASP A 294 -8.03 -18.28 7.36
C ASP A 294 -6.82 -19.25 7.39
N GLY A 295 -6.96 -20.41 8.03
CA GLY A 295 -5.88 -21.38 8.19
C GLY A 295 -4.74 -20.84 9.06
N ALA A 296 -3.52 -21.20 8.72
CA ALA A 296 -2.32 -20.80 9.46
C ALA A 296 -1.72 -19.50 8.90
N LEU A 297 -1.67 -18.45 9.69
CA LEU A 297 -0.87 -17.25 9.42
C LEU A 297 0.39 -17.33 10.30
N VAL A 298 1.54 -17.56 9.68
CA VAL A 298 2.80 -17.76 10.39
C VAL A 298 3.80 -16.68 10.02
N ILE A 299 4.20 -15.89 11.01
CA ILE A 299 5.28 -14.90 10.92
C ILE A 299 6.40 -15.41 11.84
N ARG A 300 7.55 -15.77 11.26
CA ARG A 300 8.61 -16.44 12.00
C ARG A 300 10.01 -15.94 11.63
N GLY A 301 10.83 -15.67 12.64
CA GLY A 301 12.21 -15.22 12.44
C GLY A 301 12.32 -13.87 11.71
N CYS A 302 11.26 -13.06 11.78
CA CYS A 302 11.23 -11.76 11.12
C CYS A 302 11.84 -10.67 12.01
N ASP A 303 12.53 -9.74 11.40
CA ASP A 303 13.12 -8.56 12.04
C ASP A 303 12.64 -7.31 11.29
N VAL A 304 11.74 -6.54 11.92
CA VAL A 304 11.04 -5.44 11.27
C VAL A 304 10.94 -4.23 12.18
N SER A 305 11.14 -3.05 11.61
CA SER A 305 10.99 -1.78 12.33
C SER A 305 10.64 -0.64 11.40
N ASP A 306 10.34 0.50 11.98
CA ASP A 306 10.26 1.80 11.34
C ASP A 306 9.33 1.83 10.12
N SER A 307 8.07 1.47 10.35
CA SER A 307 6.95 1.73 9.45
C SER A 307 6.14 2.94 9.91
N LEU A 308 5.37 3.53 9.00
CA LEU A 308 4.45 4.64 9.36
C LEU A 308 3.11 4.16 9.94
N ASP A 309 2.88 2.84 9.99
CA ASP A 309 1.69 2.23 10.55
C ASP A 309 2.04 0.93 11.30
N ASP A 310 1.11 0.00 11.47
CA ASP A 310 1.27 -1.20 12.29
C ASP A 310 2.36 -2.15 11.77
N ALA A 311 3.09 -2.77 12.69
CA ALA A 311 4.00 -3.87 12.33
C ALA A 311 3.21 -5.11 11.88
N VAL A 312 2.08 -5.41 12.56
CA VAL A 312 1.18 -6.51 12.22
C VAL A 312 -0.26 -6.07 12.47
N ASN A 313 -1.11 -6.22 11.46
CA ASN A 313 -2.55 -6.00 11.55
C ASN A 313 -3.30 -7.22 10.99
N VAL A 314 -4.18 -7.81 11.78
CA VAL A 314 -5.00 -8.96 11.38
C VAL A 314 -6.45 -8.69 11.74
N HIS A 315 -7.31 -8.61 10.75
CA HIS A 315 -8.71 -8.30 10.99
C HIS A 315 -9.67 -8.96 9.98
N GLY A 316 -10.95 -8.96 10.34
CA GLY A 316 -12.04 -9.29 9.44
C GLY A 316 -12.71 -8.03 8.88
N VAL A 317 -13.55 -8.23 7.88
CA VAL A 317 -14.40 -7.17 7.33
C VAL A 317 -15.82 -7.38 7.80
N TYR A 318 -16.40 -6.33 8.37
CA TYR A 318 -17.81 -6.30 8.74
C TYR A 318 -18.63 -5.66 7.63
N THR A 319 -19.73 -6.30 7.29
CA THR A 319 -20.70 -5.75 6.34
C THR A 319 -22.00 -5.40 7.06
N ARG A 320 -22.74 -4.44 6.54
CA ARG A 320 -24.06 -4.07 7.05
C ARG A 320 -25.13 -4.68 6.15
N VAL A 321 -26.15 -5.30 6.77
CA VAL A 321 -27.33 -5.73 6.04
C VAL A 321 -28.11 -4.47 5.66
N GLN A 322 -28.22 -4.23 4.35
CA GLN A 322 -28.99 -3.12 3.79
C GLN A 322 -30.44 -3.51 3.59
N THR A 323 -30.68 -4.67 3.00
CA THR A 323 -32.01 -5.26 2.89
C THR A 323 -31.98 -6.75 3.15
N ALA A 324 -33.05 -7.28 3.73
CA ALA A 324 -33.24 -8.69 3.97
C ALA A 324 -34.50 -9.17 3.26
N GLY A 325 -34.36 -10.16 2.39
CA GLY A 325 -35.47 -10.93 1.80
C GLY A 325 -35.60 -12.30 2.48
N GLU A 326 -36.43 -13.14 1.96
CA GLU A 326 -36.67 -14.50 2.52
C GLU A 326 -35.42 -15.39 2.42
N ASP A 327 -34.68 -15.33 1.32
CA ASP A 327 -33.50 -16.15 1.00
C ASP A 327 -32.25 -15.36 0.62
N LYS A 328 -32.31 -14.02 0.59
CA LYS A 328 -31.25 -13.14 0.13
C LYS A 328 -31.03 -11.99 1.08
N LEU A 329 -29.75 -11.69 1.31
CA LEU A 329 -29.32 -10.48 2.02
C LEU A 329 -28.57 -9.59 1.05
N MET A 330 -28.93 -8.30 0.99
CA MET A 330 -28.09 -7.31 0.37
C MET A 330 -27.17 -6.74 1.46
N LEU A 331 -25.88 -6.91 1.24
CA LEU A 331 -24.84 -6.47 2.18
C LEU A 331 -24.11 -5.27 1.60
N ARG A 332 -23.77 -4.34 2.47
CA ARG A 332 -22.94 -3.16 2.14
C ARG A 332 -21.61 -3.24 2.88
N LEU A 333 -20.52 -3.06 2.15
CA LEU A 333 -19.21 -2.82 2.75
C LEU A 333 -19.23 -1.51 3.53
N GLY A 334 -18.63 -1.52 4.72
CA GLY A 334 -18.70 -0.40 5.64
C GLY A 334 -17.76 0.76 5.30
N HIS A 335 -16.74 0.49 4.48
CA HIS A 335 -15.69 1.44 4.20
C HIS A 335 -15.31 1.44 2.71
N GLN A 336 -15.01 2.61 2.15
CA GLN A 336 -14.69 2.74 0.73
C GLN A 336 -13.40 1.99 0.33
N GLU A 337 -12.42 1.88 1.23
CA GLU A 337 -11.19 1.11 1.01
C GLU A 337 -11.39 -0.41 1.01
N GLN A 338 -12.61 -0.85 1.21
CA GLN A 338 -13.00 -2.26 1.10
C GLN A 338 -13.77 -2.54 -0.19
N TYR A 339 -14.06 -1.51 -1.00
CA TYR A 339 -14.81 -1.69 -2.23
C TYR A 339 -14.03 -2.52 -3.24
N GLY A 340 -14.68 -3.55 -3.77
CA GLY A 340 -14.08 -4.54 -4.64
C GLY A 340 -13.67 -5.83 -3.92
N LEU A 341 -13.63 -5.83 -2.57
CA LEU A 341 -13.38 -7.03 -1.80
C LEU A 341 -14.66 -7.90 -1.74
N ASN A 342 -14.58 -9.09 -2.29
CA ASN A 342 -15.63 -10.09 -2.06
C ASN A 342 -15.36 -10.81 -0.74
N SER A 343 -16.02 -10.35 0.33
CA SER A 343 -15.74 -10.77 1.70
C SER A 343 -16.28 -12.16 2.07
N TYR A 344 -17.04 -12.81 1.18
CA TYR A 344 -17.70 -14.06 1.48
C TYR A 344 -17.49 -15.10 0.37
N ARG A 345 -17.36 -16.36 0.78
CA ARG A 345 -17.27 -17.52 -0.09
C ARG A 345 -18.48 -18.45 0.13
N CYS A 346 -18.83 -19.21 -0.89
CA CYS A 346 -19.78 -20.30 -0.73
C CYS A 346 -19.29 -21.28 0.35
N GLY A 347 -20.15 -21.60 1.30
CA GLY A 347 -19.83 -22.42 2.46
C GLY A 347 -19.44 -21.66 3.73
N ASP A 348 -19.16 -20.37 3.64
CA ASP A 348 -18.84 -19.57 4.82
C ASP A 348 -20.01 -19.54 5.80
N ARG A 349 -19.69 -19.66 7.09
CA ARG A 349 -20.65 -19.47 8.18
C ARG A 349 -20.56 -18.05 8.73
N VAL A 350 -21.59 -17.26 8.46
CA VAL A 350 -21.69 -15.86 8.85
C VAL A 350 -22.55 -15.70 10.10
N ARG A 351 -22.08 -14.88 11.02
CA ARG A 351 -22.84 -14.48 12.21
C ARG A 351 -23.47 -13.11 11.99
N GLY A 352 -24.80 -13.04 12.00
CA GLY A 352 -25.53 -11.78 12.04
C GLY A 352 -25.64 -11.25 13.45
N THR A 353 -25.30 -9.97 13.66
CA THR A 353 -25.42 -9.30 14.95
C THR A 353 -26.20 -8.00 14.81
N LYS A 354 -26.68 -7.46 15.94
CA LYS A 354 -27.13 -6.07 16.02
C LYS A 354 -25.96 -5.12 15.81
N GLY A 355 -26.20 -3.88 15.44
CA GLY A 355 -25.19 -2.91 15.04
C GLY A 355 -24.02 -2.67 15.99
N ASP A 356 -24.17 -3.01 17.29
CA ASP A 356 -23.13 -2.96 18.30
C ASP A 356 -22.26 -4.25 18.39
N GLY A 357 -22.58 -5.26 17.59
CA GLY A 357 -21.86 -6.54 17.58
C GLY A 357 -22.14 -7.49 18.74
N THR A 358 -22.91 -7.07 19.75
CA THR A 358 -23.10 -7.81 21.00
C THR A 358 -24.28 -8.77 20.97
N ASP A 359 -25.34 -8.48 20.21
CA ASP A 359 -26.56 -9.26 20.17
C ASP A 359 -26.61 -10.12 18.90
N VAL A 360 -26.38 -11.42 19.04
CA VAL A 360 -26.38 -12.38 17.92
C VAL A 360 -27.83 -12.63 17.48
N ARG A 361 -28.11 -12.33 16.22
CA ARG A 361 -29.42 -12.52 15.59
C ARG A 361 -29.56 -13.85 14.89
N GLY A 362 -28.46 -14.47 14.50
CA GLY A 362 -28.46 -15.77 13.86
C GLY A 362 -27.12 -16.12 13.22
N TYR A 363 -27.08 -17.33 12.69
CA TYR A 363 -25.99 -17.84 11.87
C TYR A 363 -26.55 -18.24 10.52
N PHE A 364 -25.80 -17.92 9.48
CA PHE A 364 -26.18 -18.18 8.09
C PHE A 364 -25.05 -18.89 7.40
N THR A 365 -25.35 -19.80 6.49
CA THR A 365 -24.36 -20.37 5.57
C THR A 365 -24.51 -19.68 4.22
N VAL A 366 -23.42 -19.19 3.67
CA VAL A 366 -23.40 -18.54 2.37
C VAL A 366 -23.50 -19.62 1.29
N ASN A 367 -24.59 -19.60 0.51
CA ASN A 367 -24.74 -20.49 -0.64
C ASN A 367 -24.15 -19.86 -1.91
N GLU A 368 -24.28 -18.56 -2.05
CA GLU A 368 -23.78 -17.78 -3.17
C GLU A 368 -23.47 -16.34 -2.70
N CYS A 369 -22.41 -15.75 -3.22
CA CYS A 369 -22.10 -14.35 -3.01
C CYS A 369 -21.70 -13.71 -4.33
N VAL A 370 -22.39 -12.64 -4.71
CA VAL A 370 -22.13 -11.89 -5.94
C VAL A 370 -21.86 -10.45 -5.60
N LEU A 371 -20.77 -9.90 -6.11
CA LEU A 371 -20.52 -8.47 -6.06
C LEU A 371 -21.47 -7.77 -7.02
N CYS A 372 -22.33 -6.93 -6.48
CA CYS A 372 -23.21 -6.09 -7.27
C CYS A 372 -22.53 -4.76 -7.52
N SER A 373 -22.30 -4.40 -8.79
CA SER A 373 -21.99 -3.04 -9.19
C SER A 373 -23.30 -2.29 -9.33
N ASP A 374 -23.73 -1.59 -8.30
CA ASP A 374 -24.85 -0.66 -8.45
C ASP A 374 -24.31 0.72 -8.76
N ASP A 375 -24.71 1.28 -9.90
CA ASP A 375 -24.51 2.68 -10.28
C ASP A 375 -25.26 3.68 -9.37
N GLN A 376 -25.89 3.20 -8.31
CA GLN A 376 -26.53 4.05 -7.35
C GLN A 376 -25.51 4.81 -6.56
N LYS A 377 -25.50 6.13 -6.77
CA LYS A 377 -24.78 7.12 -5.97
C LYS A 377 -24.91 6.74 -4.50
N LEU A 378 -23.77 6.45 -3.89
CA LEU A 378 -23.66 6.29 -2.45
C LEU A 378 -24.18 7.56 -1.80
N GLU A 379 -25.44 7.58 -1.41
CA GLU A 379 -25.94 8.64 -0.55
C GLU A 379 -25.14 8.56 0.76
N LYS A 380 -24.41 9.63 1.02
CA LYS A 380 -23.73 9.86 2.29
C LYS A 380 -24.78 9.95 3.38
N SER A 381 -25.07 8.86 4.06
CA SER A 381 -25.76 8.88 5.34
C SER A 381 -24.82 8.37 6.41
N TYR A 382 -23.95 9.25 6.88
CA TYR A 382 -23.42 9.13 8.23
C TYR A 382 -24.47 9.75 9.17
N GLU A 383 -25.42 8.97 9.59
CA GLU A 383 -26.18 9.29 10.78
C GLU A 383 -25.73 8.37 11.90
N ASN A 384 -25.19 8.99 12.93
CA ASN A 384 -24.86 8.68 14.32
C ASN A 384 -25.00 7.23 14.83
#